data_9880aa5ccbd82c302188b07f7399d711
#
_entry.id   9880aa5ccbd82c302188b07f7399d711
#
_cell.length_a   1.000
_cell.length_b   1.000
_cell.length_c   1.000
_cell.angle_alpha   90.00
_cell.angle_beta   90.00
_cell.angle_gamma   90.00
#
_symmetry.space_group_name_H-M   'P 1'
#
loop_
_entity.id
_entity.type
_entity.pdbx_description
1 polymer ?
#
loop_
_entity_poly.entity_id
_entity_poly.type
_entity_poly.pdbx_seq_one_letter_code
_entity_poly.pdbx_strand_id
1 'polypeptide(L)'
;MRKLTLIRHAKSSWADPMLNDFDRPLNKRGETDLPLMARRVREFGLFPDRIITSGALRALTTAEALADTLELNPDQLCELPDLFESCSETLLHVLQQQPDHFHHLMLVGHSPGLDALAYYLTHEALKKFPTSAVLHIHLSITRWSELADSCGTVVLFDYPKMHPAPL
;
A
#
# COMPACT_ATOMS: atom_id res chain seq x y z
N MET A 1 15.80 13.21 1.03
CA MET A 1 14.85 12.32 1.74
C MET A 1 13.71 11.94 0.83
N ARG A 2 13.35 10.68 0.82
CA ARG A 2 12.21 10.16 0.07
C ARG A 2 11.12 9.70 1.02
N LYS A 3 9.91 9.51 0.50
CA LYS A 3 8.76 9.04 1.27
C LYS A 3 8.17 7.80 0.61
N LEU A 4 7.78 6.84 1.43
CA LEU A 4 7.14 5.61 0.97
C LEU A 4 5.92 5.34 1.85
N THR A 5 4.78 5.12 1.20
CA THR A 5 3.56 4.70 1.90
C THR A 5 3.21 3.29 1.45
N LEU A 6 3.10 2.38 2.40
CA LEU A 6 2.70 0.99 2.16
C LEU A 6 1.26 0.82 2.59
N ILE A 7 0.43 0.27 1.72
CA ILE A 7 -0.99 0.05 1.99
C ILE A 7 -1.34 -1.39 1.64
N ARG A 8 -1.89 -2.12 2.62
CA ARG A 8 -2.45 -3.43 2.35
C ARG A 8 -3.83 -3.28 1.72
N HIS A 9 -4.12 -4.08 0.69
CA HIS A 9 -5.43 -4.06 0.05
C HIS A 9 -6.58 -4.16 1.06
N ALA A 10 -7.74 -3.62 0.70
CA ALA A 10 -8.95 -3.72 1.51
C ALA A 10 -9.45 -5.17 1.57
N LYS A 11 -10.27 -5.47 2.57
CA LYS A 11 -10.69 -6.84 2.84
C LYS A 11 -11.49 -7.44 1.69
N SER A 12 -11.10 -8.65 1.28
CA SER A 12 -11.67 -9.33 0.11
C SER A 12 -12.65 -10.42 0.48
N SER A 13 -13.49 -10.79 -0.50
CA SER A 13 -14.56 -11.77 -0.35
C SER A 13 -14.09 -13.19 -0.69
N TRP A 14 -14.56 -14.16 0.08
CA TRP A 14 -14.47 -15.58 -0.21
C TRP A 14 -15.85 -16.18 -0.60
N ALA A 15 -16.84 -15.30 -0.90
CA ALA A 15 -18.21 -15.73 -1.12
C ALA A 15 -18.40 -16.59 -2.39
N ASP A 16 -17.62 -16.32 -3.43
CA ASP A 16 -17.67 -17.08 -4.68
C ASP A 16 -16.48 -18.04 -4.77
N PRO A 17 -16.70 -19.35 -4.51
CA PRO A 17 -15.61 -20.33 -4.55
C PRO A 17 -15.10 -20.63 -5.96
N MET A 18 -15.80 -20.18 -6.99
CA MET A 18 -15.42 -20.37 -8.39
C MET A 18 -14.39 -19.37 -8.88
N LEU A 19 -14.18 -18.27 -8.15
CA LEU A 19 -13.21 -17.25 -8.52
C LEU A 19 -11.79 -17.67 -8.16
N ASN A 20 -10.84 -17.35 -9.04
CA ASN A 20 -9.43 -17.40 -8.72
C ASN A 20 -9.11 -16.37 -7.63
N ASP A 21 -8.10 -16.63 -6.83
CA ASP A 21 -7.67 -15.69 -5.80
C ASP A 21 -7.37 -14.30 -6.36
N PHE A 22 -6.75 -14.23 -7.52
CA PHE A 22 -6.45 -12.97 -8.22
C PHE A 22 -7.70 -12.15 -8.52
N ASP A 23 -8.83 -12.78 -8.79
CA ASP A 23 -10.08 -12.13 -9.22
C ASP A 23 -11.07 -11.88 -8.08
N ARG A 24 -10.69 -12.14 -6.84
CA ARG A 24 -11.58 -11.94 -5.71
C ARG A 24 -11.85 -10.45 -5.45
N PRO A 25 -13.13 -10.03 -5.40
CA PRO A 25 -13.48 -8.64 -5.11
C PRO A 25 -13.42 -8.35 -3.62
N LEU A 26 -13.65 -7.10 -3.24
CA LEU A 26 -13.81 -6.72 -1.85
C LEU A 26 -15.08 -7.35 -1.27
N ASN A 27 -15.04 -7.66 0.03
CA ASN A 27 -16.25 -8.01 0.76
C ASN A 27 -16.91 -6.71 1.28
N LYS A 28 -18.04 -6.86 1.96
CA LYS A 28 -18.80 -5.72 2.48
C LYS A 28 -17.96 -4.86 3.43
N ARG A 29 -17.16 -5.49 4.27
CA ARG A 29 -16.28 -4.77 5.18
C ARG A 29 -15.21 -3.98 4.45
N GLY A 30 -14.61 -4.58 3.43
CA GLY A 30 -13.63 -3.89 2.59
C GLY A 30 -14.23 -2.68 1.90
N GLU A 31 -15.44 -2.81 1.37
CA GLU A 31 -16.16 -1.70 0.74
C GLU A 31 -16.49 -0.57 1.71
N THR A 32 -16.68 -0.89 2.99
CA THR A 32 -16.96 0.09 4.05
C THR A 32 -15.67 0.76 4.55
N ASP A 33 -14.65 -0.04 4.82
CA ASP A 33 -13.39 0.46 5.38
C ASP A 33 -12.59 1.30 4.39
N LEU A 34 -12.62 0.94 3.11
CA LEU A 34 -11.79 1.57 2.09
C LEU A 34 -12.02 3.08 1.94
N PRO A 35 -13.27 3.56 1.78
CA PRO A 35 -13.51 5.01 1.68
C PRO A 35 -13.05 5.78 2.91
N LEU A 36 -13.21 5.20 4.09
CA LEU A 36 -12.78 5.82 5.35
C LEU A 36 -11.26 5.96 5.39
N MET A 37 -10.54 4.90 5.06
CA MET A 37 -9.08 4.92 5.06
C MET A 37 -8.51 5.81 3.96
N ALA A 38 -9.12 5.82 2.78
CA ALA A 38 -8.71 6.71 1.69
C ALA A 38 -8.83 8.18 2.09
N ARG A 39 -9.93 8.55 2.77
CA ARG A 39 -10.14 9.88 3.30
C ARG A 39 -9.06 10.23 4.33
N ARG A 40 -8.70 9.29 5.21
CA ARG A 40 -7.66 9.50 6.22
C ARG A 40 -6.29 9.72 5.56
N VAL A 41 -5.97 8.96 4.52
CA VAL A 41 -4.75 9.15 3.74
C VAL A 41 -4.69 10.59 3.20
N ARG A 42 -5.81 11.10 2.67
CA ARG A 42 -5.91 12.48 2.21
C ARG A 42 -5.74 13.48 3.36
N GLU A 43 -6.39 13.25 4.48
CA GLU A 43 -6.29 14.11 5.67
C GLU A 43 -4.87 14.17 6.24
N PHE A 44 -4.12 13.07 6.16
CA PHE A 44 -2.72 13.03 6.55
C PHE A 44 -1.80 13.74 5.56
N GLY A 45 -2.31 14.17 4.42
CA GLY A 45 -1.53 14.85 3.40
C GLY A 45 -0.62 13.91 2.61
N LEU A 46 -0.98 12.64 2.49
CA LEU A 46 -0.18 11.65 1.77
C LEU A 46 -0.57 11.63 0.30
N PHE A 47 0.04 12.50 -0.49
CA PHE A 47 -0.19 12.63 -1.93
C PHE A 47 1.03 12.09 -2.69
N PRO A 48 1.01 10.83 -3.14
CA PRO A 48 2.16 10.26 -3.82
C PRO A 48 2.29 10.78 -5.24
N ASP A 49 3.52 10.74 -5.76
CA ASP A 49 3.76 10.99 -7.19
C ASP A 49 3.30 9.83 -8.05
N ARG A 50 3.32 8.63 -7.48
CA ARG A 50 2.86 7.41 -8.16
C ARG A 50 2.33 6.41 -7.15
N ILE A 51 1.22 5.74 -7.51
CA ILE A 51 0.74 4.55 -6.82
C ILE A 51 1.14 3.34 -7.65
N ILE A 52 1.80 2.38 -7.02
CA ILE A 52 2.14 1.08 -7.61
C ILE A 52 1.25 0.04 -6.95
N THR A 53 0.59 -0.78 -7.75
CA THR A 53 -0.32 -1.80 -7.24
C THR A 53 -0.15 -3.13 -7.96
N SER A 54 -0.44 -4.24 -7.26
CA SER A 54 -0.59 -5.51 -7.93
C SER A 54 -1.85 -5.49 -8.79
N GLY A 55 -1.98 -6.46 -9.70
CA GLY A 55 -3.15 -6.58 -10.57
C GLY A 55 -4.32 -7.30 -9.92
N ALA A 56 -4.16 -7.91 -8.73
CA ALA A 56 -5.27 -8.58 -8.05
C ALA A 56 -6.41 -7.60 -7.84
N LEU A 57 -7.64 -8.04 -8.11
CA LEU A 57 -8.81 -7.14 -8.12
C LEU A 57 -8.93 -6.37 -6.79
N ARG A 58 -8.73 -7.01 -5.65
CA ARG A 58 -8.80 -6.36 -4.33
C ARG A 58 -7.75 -5.26 -4.16
N ALA A 59 -6.56 -5.44 -4.71
CA ALA A 59 -5.51 -4.43 -4.64
C ALA A 59 -5.74 -3.29 -5.63
N LEU A 60 -6.13 -3.64 -6.86
CA LEU A 60 -6.44 -2.64 -7.89
C LEU A 60 -7.61 -1.76 -7.47
N THR A 61 -8.68 -2.35 -6.92
CA THR A 61 -9.83 -1.62 -6.38
C THR A 61 -9.40 -0.65 -5.27
N THR A 62 -8.52 -1.11 -4.37
CA THR A 62 -7.97 -0.26 -3.30
C THR A 62 -7.18 0.91 -3.88
N ALA A 63 -6.30 0.64 -4.83
CA ALA A 63 -5.47 1.66 -5.46
C ALA A 63 -6.29 2.68 -6.24
N GLU A 64 -7.30 2.23 -6.97
CA GLU A 64 -8.20 3.12 -7.72
C GLU A 64 -8.98 4.05 -6.79
N ALA A 65 -9.48 3.54 -5.67
CA ALA A 65 -10.18 4.35 -4.68
C ALA A 65 -9.26 5.42 -4.06
N LEU A 66 -8.00 5.06 -3.79
CA LEU A 66 -7.00 6.01 -3.31
C LEU A 66 -6.72 7.08 -4.36
N ALA A 67 -6.48 6.67 -5.60
CA ALA A 67 -6.20 7.61 -6.69
C ALA A 67 -7.36 8.59 -6.89
N ASP A 68 -8.60 8.10 -6.83
CA ASP A 68 -9.80 8.92 -6.96
C ASP A 68 -9.93 9.92 -5.80
N THR A 69 -9.81 9.42 -4.56
CA THR A 69 -9.92 10.27 -3.37
C THR A 69 -8.83 11.34 -3.30
N LEU A 70 -7.61 11.00 -3.75
CA LEU A 70 -6.47 11.92 -3.78
C LEU A 70 -6.43 12.79 -5.04
N GLU A 71 -7.38 12.59 -5.95
CA GLU A 71 -7.49 13.34 -7.20
C GLU A 71 -6.23 13.22 -8.07
N LEU A 72 -5.66 12.02 -8.12
CA LEU A 72 -4.48 11.75 -8.94
C LEU A 72 -4.87 11.56 -10.41
N ASN A 73 -3.94 11.87 -11.31
CA ASN A 73 -4.13 11.60 -12.73
C ASN A 73 -4.03 10.09 -13.00
N PRO A 74 -4.72 9.56 -14.03
CA PRO A 74 -4.65 8.13 -14.36
C PRO A 74 -3.25 7.60 -14.62
N ASP A 75 -2.33 8.42 -15.13
CA ASP A 75 -0.94 8.04 -15.38
C ASP A 75 -0.10 7.91 -14.12
N GLN A 76 -0.63 8.37 -12.98
CA GLN A 76 0.02 8.19 -11.67
C GLN A 76 -0.28 6.83 -11.03
N LEU A 77 -1.17 6.04 -11.63
CA LEU A 77 -1.48 4.69 -11.18
C LEU A 77 -0.77 3.67 -12.07
N CYS A 78 0.12 2.88 -11.47
CA CYS A 78 0.92 1.88 -12.17
C CYS A 78 0.52 0.48 -11.68
N GLU A 79 -0.13 -0.30 -12.54
CA GLU A 79 -0.51 -1.68 -12.26
C GLU A 79 0.61 -2.62 -12.71
N LEU A 80 1.10 -3.44 -11.79
CA LEU A 80 2.12 -4.45 -12.06
C LEU A 80 1.59 -5.81 -11.59
N PRO A 81 0.98 -6.61 -12.48
CA PRO A 81 0.38 -7.89 -12.11
C PRO A 81 1.34 -8.85 -11.39
N ASP A 82 2.62 -8.79 -11.73
CA ASP A 82 3.66 -9.64 -11.15
C ASP A 82 3.89 -9.40 -9.66
N LEU A 83 3.32 -8.32 -9.09
CA LEU A 83 3.41 -8.07 -7.65
C LEU A 83 2.41 -8.89 -6.84
N PHE A 84 1.50 -9.59 -7.50
CA PHE A 84 0.60 -10.52 -6.83
C PHE A 84 1.40 -11.66 -6.22
N GLU A 85 1.19 -11.93 -4.95
CA GLU A 85 1.93 -12.96 -4.18
C GLU A 85 3.45 -12.77 -4.15
N SER A 86 3.93 -11.55 -4.40
CA SER A 86 5.37 -11.32 -4.41
C SER A 86 5.96 -11.22 -3.00
N CYS A 87 7.22 -11.64 -2.88
CA CYS A 87 7.98 -11.50 -1.65
C CYS A 87 8.53 -10.08 -1.50
N SER A 88 9.06 -9.78 -0.31
CA SER A 88 9.64 -8.46 -0.03
C SER A 88 10.78 -8.08 -0.97
N GLU A 89 11.57 -9.05 -1.42
CA GLU A 89 12.68 -8.83 -2.34
C GLU A 89 12.20 -8.32 -3.69
N THR A 90 11.11 -8.88 -4.22
CA THR A 90 10.51 -8.41 -5.47
C THR A 90 9.96 -7.00 -5.30
N LEU A 91 9.27 -6.72 -4.20
CA LEU A 91 8.75 -5.39 -3.90
C LEU A 91 9.88 -4.37 -3.79
N LEU A 92 10.95 -4.72 -3.09
CA LEU A 92 12.13 -3.88 -2.94
C LEU A 92 12.73 -3.55 -4.31
N HIS A 93 12.91 -4.58 -5.16
CA HIS A 93 13.49 -4.41 -6.49
C HIS A 93 12.65 -3.47 -7.35
N VAL A 94 11.33 -3.62 -7.34
CA VAL A 94 10.43 -2.74 -8.10
C VAL A 94 10.58 -1.29 -7.65
N LEU A 95 10.64 -1.05 -6.34
CA LEU A 95 10.83 0.30 -5.79
C LEU A 95 12.19 0.88 -6.17
N GLN A 96 13.24 0.06 -6.13
CA GLN A 96 14.59 0.50 -6.49
C GLN A 96 14.71 0.93 -7.96
N GLN A 97 13.83 0.44 -8.83
CA GLN A 97 13.83 0.76 -10.26
C GLN A 97 13.02 2.02 -10.60
N GLN A 98 12.36 2.62 -9.62
CA GLN A 98 11.52 3.79 -9.89
C GLN A 98 12.35 5.04 -10.23
N PRO A 99 11.82 5.90 -11.13
CA PRO A 99 12.51 7.15 -11.49
C PRO A 99 12.72 8.06 -10.28
N ASP A 100 13.89 8.71 -10.24
CA ASP A 100 14.28 9.55 -9.10
C ASP A 100 13.57 10.91 -9.04
N HIS A 101 12.82 11.29 -10.08
CA HIS A 101 12.01 12.48 -10.00
C HIS A 101 10.74 12.27 -9.15
N PHE A 102 10.39 11.04 -8.80
CA PHE A 102 9.34 10.77 -7.82
C PHE A 102 9.92 10.88 -6.42
N HIS A 103 9.32 11.73 -5.59
CA HIS A 103 9.74 11.93 -4.21
C HIS A 103 8.95 11.09 -3.22
N HIS A 104 7.73 10.71 -3.60
CA HIS A 104 6.83 9.93 -2.75
C HIS A 104 6.17 8.83 -3.59
N LEU A 105 6.41 7.58 -3.22
CA LEU A 105 5.77 6.41 -3.83
C LEU A 105 4.79 5.80 -2.83
N MET A 106 3.68 5.30 -3.36
CA MET A 106 2.69 4.55 -2.59
C MET A 106 2.56 3.16 -3.21
N LEU A 107 2.67 2.14 -2.39
CA LEU A 107 2.62 0.74 -2.83
C LEU A 107 1.41 0.07 -2.20
N VAL A 108 0.50 -0.42 -3.02
CA VAL A 108 -0.66 -1.19 -2.57
C VAL A 108 -0.38 -2.66 -2.86
N GLY A 109 -0.38 -3.48 -1.82
CA GLY A 109 0.03 -4.87 -1.96
C GLY A 109 -0.60 -5.78 -0.93
N HIS A 110 0.10 -6.87 -0.66
CA HIS A 110 -0.38 -8.02 0.08
C HIS A 110 0.56 -8.39 1.22
N SER A 111 -0.01 -8.97 2.29
CA SER A 111 0.78 -9.62 3.33
C SER A 111 1.05 -11.08 2.93
N PRO A 112 2.17 -11.67 3.32
CA PRO A 112 3.19 -11.13 4.23
C PRO A 112 4.29 -10.30 3.56
N GLY A 113 4.26 -10.10 2.24
CA GLY A 113 5.31 -9.36 1.53
C GLY A 113 5.49 -7.94 2.05
N LEU A 114 4.38 -7.20 2.27
CA LEU A 114 4.42 -5.84 2.81
C LEU A 114 5.02 -5.79 4.21
N ASP A 115 4.64 -6.75 5.07
CA ASP A 115 5.13 -6.83 6.45
C ASP A 115 6.64 -7.01 6.47
N ALA A 116 7.13 -7.93 5.63
CA ALA A 116 8.55 -8.23 5.54
C ALA A 116 9.33 -7.02 4.98
N LEU A 117 8.78 -6.33 3.99
CA LEU A 117 9.39 -5.12 3.44
C LEU A 117 9.45 -4.00 4.49
N ALA A 118 8.36 -3.79 5.20
CA ALA A 118 8.30 -2.78 6.26
C ALA A 118 9.37 -3.03 7.33
N TYR A 119 9.50 -4.28 7.78
CA TYR A 119 10.51 -4.64 8.77
C TYR A 119 11.94 -4.45 8.22
N TYR A 120 12.19 -4.87 6.99
CA TYR A 120 13.49 -4.71 6.35
C TYR A 120 13.93 -3.24 6.30
N LEU A 121 13.01 -2.36 5.93
CA LEU A 121 13.32 -0.94 5.78
C LEU A 121 13.45 -0.19 7.11
N THR A 122 12.69 -0.58 8.12
CA THR A 122 12.57 0.23 9.36
C THR A 122 13.07 -0.45 10.61
N HIS A 123 13.18 -1.79 10.60
CA HIS A 123 13.46 -2.64 11.76
C HIS A 123 12.46 -2.43 12.92
N GLU A 124 11.28 -1.90 12.63
CA GLU A 124 10.18 -1.87 13.57
C GLU A 124 9.28 -3.08 13.37
N ALA A 125 9.09 -3.87 14.44
CA ALA A 125 8.20 -5.02 14.42
C ALA A 125 6.77 -4.55 14.61
N LEU A 126 5.99 -4.54 13.54
CA LEU A 126 4.55 -4.31 13.63
C LEU A 126 3.89 -5.60 14.08
N LYS A 127 3.03 -5.52 15.11
CA LYS A 127 2.30 -6.70 15.60
C LYS A 127 1.37 -7.28 14.54
N LYS A 128 0.85 -6.45 13.67
CA LYS A 128 -0.04 -6.84 12.57
C LYS A 128 -0.01 -5.78 11.47
N PHE A 129 -0.35 -6.19 10.27
CA PHE A 129 -0.54 -5.29 9.13
C PHE A 129 -1.90 -5.65 8.53
N PRO A 130 -3.01 -5.17 9.12
CA PRO A 130 -4.35 -5.59 8.68
C PRO A 130 -4.73 -5.00 7.32
N THR A 131 -5.80 -5.53 6.74
CA THR A 131 -6.34 -5.00 5.48
C THR A 131 -6.69 -3.52 5.64
N SER A 132 -6.48 -2.75 4.58
CA SER A 132 -6.60 -1.29 4.53
C SER A 132 -5.65 -0.53 5.46
N ALA A 133 -4.68 -1.19 6.08
CA ALA A 133 -3.68 -0.51 6.90
C ALA A 133 -2.76 0.36 6.05
N VAL A 134 -2.34 1.48 6.61
CA VAL A 134 -1.47 2.48 5.99
C VAL A 134 -0.23 2.64 6.86
N LEU A 135 0.93 2.46 6.27
CA LEU A 135 2.22 2.70 6.92
C LEU A 135 2.99 3.74 6.11
N HIS A 136 3.29 4.87 6.71
CA HIS A 136 4.07 5.92 6.07
C HIS A 136 5.48 5.96 6.64
N ILE A 137 6.48 5.96 5.75
CA ILE A 137 7.89 5.83 6.09
C ILE A 137 8.67 6.98 5.45
N HIS A 138 9.53 7.61 6.24
CA HIS A 138 10.54 8.53 5.71
C HIS A 138 11.83 7.75 5.48
N LEU A 139 12.45 7.96 4.32
CA LEU A 139 13.61 7.23 3.87
C LEU A 139 14.84 8.15 3.80
N SER A 140 15.95 7.73 4.42
CA SER A 140 17.22 8.46 4.41
C SER A 140 18.02 8.14 3.15
N ILE A 141 17.40 8.36 1.99
CA ILE A 141 17.98 8.10 0.67
C ILE A 141 17.74 9.31 -0.24
N THR A 142 18.56 9.45 -1.27
CA THR A 142 18.37 10.46 -2.32
C THR A 142 17.92 9.85 -3.65
N ARG A 143 18.15 8.56 -3.84
CA ARG A 143 17.73 7.80 -5.02
C ARG A 143 17.01 6.54 -4.59
N TRP A 144 16.02 6.12 -5.36
CA TRP A 144 15.29 4.88 -5.07
C TRP A 144 16.21 3.65 -5.11
N SER A 145 17.24 3.65 -5.96
CA SER A 145 18.22 2.57 -6.02
C SER A 145 18.99 2.36 -4.72
N GLU A 146 18.96 3.34 -3.82
CA GLU A 146 19.64 3.28 -2.53
C GLU A 146 18.81 2.63 -1.42
N LEU A 147 17.55 2.24 -1.71
CA LEU A 147 16.72 1.53 -0.74
C LEU A 147 17.46 0.31 -0.22
N ALA A 148 17.58 0.20 1.09
CA ALA A 148 18.34 -0.84 1.77
C ALA A 148 17.84 -1.04 3.18
N ASP A 149 18.41 -2.02 3.84
CA ASP A 149 18.16 -2.36 5.22
C ASP A 149 18.28 -1.12 6.11
N SER A 150 17.31 -0.91 6.98
CA SER A 150 17.32 0.13 8.02
C SER A 150 17.40 1.57 7.52
N CYS A 151 17.03 1.84 6.27
CA CYS A 151 17.08 3.21 5.73
C CYS A 151 15.83 4.02 6.04
N GLY A 152 14.82 3.43 6.68
CA GLY A 152 13.53 4.06 6.90
C GLY A 152 13.16 4.26 8.36
N THR A 153 12.32 5.26 8.60
CA THR A 153 11.73 5.54 9.91
C THR A 153 10.21 5.61 9.77
N VAL A 154 9.50 4.88 10.61
CA VAL A 154 8.03 4.92 10.62
C VAL A 154 7.57 6.29 11.12
N VAL A 155 6.71 6.94 10.35
CA VAL A 155 6.13 8.24 10.68
C VAL A 155 4.68 8.07 11.13
N LEU A 156 3.95 7.15 10.50
CA LEU A 156 2.54 6.95 10.75
C LEU A 156 2.17 5.50 10.47
N PHE A 157 1.39 4.91 11.36
CA PHE A 157 0.75 3.63 11.12
C PHE A 157 -0.71 3.72 11.54
N ASP A 158 -1.63 3.41 10.62
CA ASP A 158 -3.07 3.53 10.84
C ASP A 158 -3.81 2.36 10.18
N TYR A 159 -4.94 1.96 10.76
CA TYR A 159 -5.78 0.90 10.21
C TYR A 159 -7.22 1.08 10.69
N PRO A 160 -8.21 0.44 10.01
CA PRO A 160 -9.64 0.72 10.26
C PRO A 160 -10.07 0.54 11.71
N LYS A 161 -9.60 -0.50 12.42
CA LYS A 161 -10.02 -0.77 13.79
C LYS A 161 -9.51 0.23 14.83
N MET A 162 -8.56 1.10 14.46
CA MET A 162 -8.17 2.24 15.31
C MET A 162 -9.28 3.29 15.37
N HIS A 163 -10.25 3.21 14.49
CA HIS A 163 -11.34 4.18 14.35
C HIS A 163 -12.68 3.45 14.26
N PRO A 164 -13.11 2.82 15.35
CA PRO A 164 -14.39 2.13 15.33
C PRO A 164 -15.53 3.11 15.03
N ALA A 165 -16.56 2.61 14.33
CA ALA A 165 -17.73 3.41 14.05
C ALA A 165 -18.38 3.90 15.36
N PRO A 166 -18.94 5.15 15.39
CA PRO A 166 -19.66 5.63 16.57
C PRO A 166 -20.85 4.71 16.85
N LEU A 167 -21.07 4.47 18.14
CA LEU A 167 -22.21 3.66 18.60
C LEU A 167 -23.54 4.33 18.31
#